data_9b94893f9e4403b85934761bfbb99e5f
#
_entry.id   9b94893f9e4403b85934761bfbb99e5f
#
_cell.length_a   1.000
_cell.length_b   1.000
_cell.length_c   1.000
_cell.angle_alpha   90.00
_cell.angle_beta   90.00
_cell.angle_gamma   90.00
#
_symmetry.space_group_name_H-M   'P 1'
#
loop_
_entity.id
_entity.type
_entity.pdbx_description
1 polymer ?
#
loop_
_entity_poly.entity_id
_entity_poly.type
_entity_poly.pdbx_seq_one_letter_code
_entity_poly.pdbx_strand_id
1 'polypeptide(L)'
;ITGSTRVGKLILKQAADKVQRVTMELSGHSPFIVFDDVDINKVTDMAITAKFRNNGQVCISPARFYIHETKKDAFAKSLVEKVTKLKIGNGMDKDTILGPLTTEKRLNEVETLVEKTKNEGAKVLCGGKRPAGFNKGYFYEPTIFDEVKDNFTIIKEEPFGPLVPLLTFKDTDEVVKRANDNDLGLASYIYTNSLEKAHTVSEKMETGTCAVNTPAVAFAEVPFGGMKQTGYGREGGSMAIKDYLNIKYTHFGIN
;
A
#
# COMPACT_ATOMS: atom_id res chain seq x y z
N ILE A 1 12.26 -7.38 -12.21
CA ILE A 1 12.74 -6.27 -11.39
C ILE A 1 11.70 -5.84 -10.39
N THR A 2 12.14 -5.54 -9.16
CA THR A 2 11.34 -4.86 -8.14
C THR A 2 11.96 -3.49 -7.86
N GLY A 3 11.14 -2.42 -7.87
CA GLY A 3 11.63 -1.06 -7.64
C GLY A 3 10.58 0.02 -7.88
N SER A 4 11.02 1.28 -8.01
CA SER A 4 10.09 2.37 -8.31
C SER A 4 9.63 2.34 -9.78
N THR A 5 8.42 2.83 -10.05
CA THR A 5 7.89 2.96 -11.42
C THR A 5 8.84 3.74 -12.34
N ARG A 6 9.51 4.78 -11.82
CA ARG A 6 10.52 5.53 -12.57
C ARG A 6 11.69 4.66 -13.04
N VAL A 7 12.22 3.81 -12.15
CA VAL A 7 13.32 2.89 -12.49
C VAL A 7 12.83 1.81 -13.45
N GLY A 8 11.64 1.26 -13.23
CA GLY A 8 11.03 0.29 -14.15
C GLY A 8 10.92 0.82 -15.56
N LYS A 9 10.42 2.05 -15.76
CA LYS A 9 10.35 2.71 -17.07
C LYS A 9 11.72 2.87 -17.72
N LEU A 10 12.78 3.14 -16.95
CA LEU A 10 14.16 3.24 -17.46
C LEU A 10 14.66 1.89 -17.97
N ILE A 11 14.44 0.82 -17.19
CA ILE A 11 14.84 -0.54 -17.58
C ILE A 11 14.07 -1.02 -18.80
N LEU A 12 12.76 -0.71 -18.90
CA LEU A 12 11.97 -1.02 -20.09
C LEU A 12 12.56 -0.39 -21.36
N LYS A 13 12.99 0.86 -21.29
CA LYS A 13 13.66 1.52 -22.41
C LYS A 13 14.96 0.80 -22.83
N GLN A 14 15.76 0.35 -21.86
CA GLN A 14 17.01 -0.37 -22.15
C GLN A 14 16.75 -1.80 -22.65
N ALA A 15 15.72 -2.48 -22.16
CA ALA A 15 15.33 -3.82 -22.58
C ALA A 15 14.80 -3.83 -24.03
N ALA A 16 14.19 -2.73 -24.48
CA ALA A 16 13.62 -2.61 -25.82
C ALA A 16 14.66 -2.80 -26.93
N ASP A 17 15.89 -2.31 -26.75
CA ASP A 17 16.97 -2.42 -27.74
C ASP A 17 17.35 -3.88 -28.07
N LYS A 18 17.09 -4.80 -27.13
CA LYS A 18 17.38 -6.24 -27.26
C LYS A 18 16.12 -7.09 -27.37
N VAL A 19 14.94 -6.46 -27.45
CA VAL A 19 13.62 -7.14 -27.41
C VAL A 19 13.51 -8.10 -26.21
N GLN A 20 14.10 -7.69 -25.09
CA GLN A 20 14.16 -8.54 -23.88
C GLN A 20 12.84 -8.49 -23.14
N ARG A 21 12.32 -9.65 -22.76
CA ARG A 21 11.17 -9.75 -21.85
C ARG A 21 11.57 -9.30 -20.45
N VAL A 22 10.65 -8.65 -19.76
CA VAL A 22 10.83 -8.18 -18.38
C VAL A 22 9.60 -8.51 -17.56
N THR A 23 9.79 -8.82 -16.29
CA THR A 23 8.75 -8.90 -15.26
C THR A 23 8.96 -7.73 -14.31
N MET A 24 7.91 -6.96 -14.06
CA MET A 24 7.97 -5.68 -13.36
C MET A 24 7.07 -5.69 -12.12
N GLU A 25 7.68 -5.56 -10.94
CA GLU A 25 7.05 -5.33 -9.66
C GLU A 25 7.42 -3.93 -9.16
N LEU A 26 6.54 -2.96 -9.40
CA LEU A 26 6.87 -1.55 -9.21
C LEU A 26 6.07 -0.94 -8.03
N SER A 27 5.96 0.39 -8.03
CA SER A 27 5.26 1.12 -6.96
C SER A 27 3.82 0.67 -6.77
N GLY A 28 3.32 0.72 -5.54
CA GLY A 28 1.92 0.53 -5.18
C GLY A 28 1.38 1.73 -4.41
N HIS A 29 0.05 1.92 -4.44
CA HIS A 29 -0.63 2.96 -3.66
C HIS A 29 -1.97 2.44 -3.14
N SER A 30 -1.88 1.38 -2.36
CA SER A 30 -2.96 0.47 -2.01
C SER A 30 -4.09 1.16 -1.23
N PRO A 31 -5.36 1.08 -1.68
CA PRO A 31 -6.51 1.51 -0.91
C PRO A 31 -6.83 0.52 0.21
N PHE A 32 -7.23 1.06 1.37
CA PHE A 32 -7.73 0.35 2.54
C PHE A 32 -9.17 0.83 2.78
N ILE A 33 -10.16 0.01 2.45
CA ILE A 33 -11.57 0.39 2.40
C ILE A 33 -12.30 -0.26 3.58
N VAL A 34 -12.95 0.56 4.41
CA VAL A 34 -13.65 0.12 5.63
C VAL A 34 -15.12 0.53 5.55
N PHE A 35 -16.00 -0.46 5.44
CA PHE A 35 -17.44 -0.25 5.41
C PHE A 35 -18.03 -0.07 6.82
N ASP A 36 -19.31 0.26 6.87
CA ASP A 36 -20.07 0.60 8.10
C ASP A 36 -20.45 -0.63 8.95
N ASP A 37 -20.34 -1.83 8.41
CA ASP A 37 -20.83 -3.08 9.00
C ASP A 37 -19.75 -3.88 9.76
N VAL A 38 -18.57 -3.29 10.00
CA VAL A 38 -17.43 -3.99 10.63
C VAL A 38 -17.19 -3.59 12.09
N ASP A 39 -16.47 -4.47 12.81
CA ASP A 39 -15.89 -4.18 14.12
C ASP A 39 -14.62 -3.31 13.96
N ILE A 40 -14.72 -2.05 14.35
CA ILE A 40 -13.65 -1.05 14.22
C ILE A 40 -12.38 -1.46 14.97
N ASN A 41 -12.49 -2.07 16.13
CA ASN A 41 -11.30 -2.47 16.91
C ASN A 41 -10.49 -3.54 16.18
N LYS A 42 -11.18 -4.55 15.62
CA LYS A 42 -10.52 -5.59 14.81
C LYS A 42 -9.89 -5.02 13.54
N VAL A 43 -10.61 -4.13 12.84
CA VAL A 43 -10.10 -3.55 11.59
C VAL A 43 -8.91 -2.63 11.85
N THR A 44 -8.88 -1.87 12.95
CA THR A 44 -7.71 -1.04 13.28
C THR A 44 -6.49 -1.88 13.68
N ASP A 45 -6.65 -3.07 14.27
CA ASP A 45 -5.52 -4.01 14.49
C ASP A 45 -4.95 -4.53 13.16
N MET A 46 -5.84 -4.86 12.21
CA MET A 46 -5.44 -5.25 10.86
C MET A 46 -4.78 -4.09 10.09
N ALA A 47 -5.27 -2.87 10.27
CA ALA A 47 -4.68 -1.67 9.70
C ALA A 47 -3.23 -1.44 10.19
N ILE A 48 -2.98 -1.61 11.48
CA ILE A 48 -1.65 -1.52 12.08
C ILE A 48 -0.72 -2.58 11.49
N THR A 49 -1.17 -3.82 11.44
CA THR A 49 -0.41 -4.95 10.89
C THR A 49 -0.04 -4.72 9.42
N ALA A 50 -0.99 -4.29 8.60
CA ALA A 50 -0.76 -4.04 7.17
C ALA A 50 0.13 -2.80 6.94
N LYS A 51 -0.13 -1.70 7.68
CA LYS A 51 0.51 -0.40 7.44
C LYS A 51 1.92 -0.30 7.97
N PHE A 52 2.14 -0.74 9.22
CA PHE A 52 3.40 -0.42 9.90
C PHE A 52 4.47 -1.50 9.78
N ARG A 53 4.20 -2.60 9.10
CA ARG A 53 5.24 -3.54 8.67
C ARG A 53 6.31 -2.78 7.91
N ASN A 54 7.58 -2.92 8.32
CA ASN A 54 8.74 -2.21 7.76
C ASN A 54 8.53 -0.68 7.64
N ASN A 55 7.83 -0.08 8.61
CA ASN A 55 7.47 1.35 8.62
C ASN A 55 6.67 1.81 7.39
N GLY A 56 5.86 0.96 6.82
CA GLY A 56 5.13 1.29 5.59
C GLY A 56 5.99 1.35 4.33
N GLN A 57 7.26 0.96 4.40
CA GLN A 57 8.17 0.88 3.25
C GLN A 57 8.02 -0.48 2.54
N VAL A 58 6.80 -0.78 2.12
CA VAL A 58 6.41 -2.00 1.40
C VAL A 58 5.45 -1.60 0.29
N CYS A 59 5.64 -2.12 -0.91
CA CYS A 59 4.82 -1.78 -2.09
C CYS A 59 3.33 -2.09 -1.91
N ILE A 60 2.99 -3.09 -1.08
CA ILE A 60 1.60 -3.43 -0.71
C ILE A 60 1.10 -2.69 0.52
N SER A 61 1.91 -1.84 1.18
CA SER A 61 1.45 -1.11 2.36
C SER A 61 0.26 -0.22 2.04
N PRO A 62 -0.84 -0.29 2.82
CA PRO A 62 -1.97 0.63 2.63
C PRO A 62 -1.50 2.09 2.68
N ALA A 63 -1.95 2.88 1.71
CA ALA A 63 -1.52 4.27 1.57
C ALA A 63 -2.69 5.26 1.44
N ARG A 64 -3.91 4.79 1.19
CA ARG A 64 -5.13 5.58 1.08
C ARG A 64 -6.23 4.89 1.89
N PHE A 65 -6.61 5.47 3.03
CA PHE A 65 -7.57 4.87 3.96
C PHE A 65 -8.95 5.49 3.75
N TYR A 66 -9.83 4.79 3.03
CA TYR A 66 -11.21 5.15 2.81
C TYR A 66 -12.08 4.53 3.90
N ILE A 67 -12.66 5.35 4.74
CA ILE A 67 -13.50 4.90 5.87
C ILE A 67 -14.92 5.40 5.63
N HIS A 68 -15.91 4.51 5.74
CA HIS A 68 -17.32 4.91 5.66
C HIS A 68 -17.60 6.06 6.64
N GLU A 69 -18.30 7.10 6.20
CA GLU A 69 -18.45 8.36 6.96
C GLU A 69 -18.98 8.13 8.38
N THR A 70 -19.88 7.16 8.58
CA THR A 70 -20.46 6.83 9.89
C THR A 70 -19.49 6.16 10.87
N LYS A 71 -18.35 5.67 10.38
CA LYS A 71 -17.33 4.95 11.18
C LYS A 71 -16.03 5.73 11.34
N LYS A 72 -15.88 6.84 10.61
CA LYS A 72 -14.63 7.60 10.50
C LYS A 72 -14.07 8.02 11.86
N ASP A 73 -14.88 8.63 12.71
CA ASP A 73 -14.42 9.15 14.00
C ASP A 73 -14.03 8.02 14.97
N ALA A 74 -14.81 6.93 14.99
CA ALA A 74 -14.50 5.75 15.78
C ALA A 74 -13.20 5.07 15.31
N PHE A 75 -13.01 4.97 13.98
CA PHE A 75 -11.79 4.43 13.39
C PHE A 75 -10.58 5.29 13.73
N ALA A 76 -10.66 6.60 13.51
CA ALA A 76 -9.57 7.54 13.79
C ALA A 76 -9.15 7.48 15.26
N LYS A 77 -10.12 7.52 16.19
CA LYS A 77 -9.87 7.41 17.62
C LYS A 77 -9.18 6.11 18.00
N SER A 78 -9.73 4.95 17.58
CA SER A 78 -9.16 3.64 17.86
C SER A 78 -7.75 3.49 17.29
N LEU A 79 -7.54 3.96 16.05
CA LEU A 79 -6.24 3.89 15.39
C LEU A 79 -5.19 4.75 16.12
N VAL A 80 -5.51 5.99 16.49
CA VAL A 80 -4.60 6.89 17.23
C VAL A 80 -4.23 6.29 18.59
N GLU A 81 -5.21 5.78 19.34
CA GLU A 81 -4.98 5.16 20.66
C GLU A 81 -4.01 3.97 20.59
N LYS A 82 -4.05 3.21 19.50
CA LYS A 82 -3.18 2.05 19.29
C LYS A 82 -1.81 2.45 18.74
N VAL A 83 -1.79 3.35 17.75
CA VAL A 83 -0.56 3.77 17.07
C VAL A 83 0.39 4.51 18.01
N THR A 84 -0.12 5.34 18.91
CA THR A 84 0.70 6.06 19.90
C THR A 84 1.38 5.15 20.93
N LYS A 85 0.96 3.89 21.03
CA LYS A 85 1.58 2.87 21.90
C LYS A 85 2.65 2.03 21.19
N LEU A 86 2.80 2.18 19.89
CA LEU A 86 3.79 1.42 19.13
C LEU A 86 5.21 1.83 19.52
N LYS A 87 6.01 0.85 19.96
CA LYS A 87 7.41 1.12 20.34
C LYS A 87 8.26 1.39 19.11
N ILE A 88 8.88 2.57 19.10
CA ILE A 88 9.91 2.94 18.13
C ILE A 88 11.27 2.60 18.75
N GLY A 89 12.16 1.96 17.98
CA GLY A 89 13.47 1.57 18.53
C GLY A 89 14.35 0.79 17.55
N ASN A 90 15.39 0.20 18.08
CA ASN A 90 16.26 -0.69 17.34
C ASN A 90 15.50 -1.99 16.98
N GLY A 91 15.52 -2.38 15.70
CA GLY A 91 14.85 -3.60 15.22
C GLY A 91 15.38 -4.91 15.79
N MET A 92 16.52 -4.89 16.49
CA MET A 92 17.04 -6.05 17.24
C MET A 92 16.38 -6.22 18.61
N ASP A 93 15.68 -5.21 19.10
CA ASP A 93 14.96 -5.29 20.37
C ASP A 93 13.60 -5.96 20.14
N LYS A 94 13.27 -6.97 20.96
CA LYS A 94 12.08 -7.83 20.77
C LYS A 94 10.74 -7.08 20.73
N ASP A 95 10.63 -5.96 21.45
CA ASP A 95 9.38 -5.19 21.54
C ASP A 95 9.29 -4.05 20.52
N THR A 96 10.30 -3.84 19.69
CA THR A 96 10.29 -2.81 18.68
C THR A 96 9.34 -3.18 17.54
N ILE A 97 8.41 -2.30 17.24
CA ILE A 97 7.48 -2.42 16.11
C ILE A 97 7.94 -1.55 14.95
N LEU A 98 8.47 -0.36 15.25
CA LEU A 98 8.89 0.62 14.25
C LEU A 98 10.40 0.87 14.38
N GLY A 99 11.18 0.37 13.42
CA GLY A 99 12.60 0.65 13.27
C GLY A 99 12.84 2.00 12.57
N PRO A 100 14.08 2.28 12.13
CA PRO A 100 14.36 3.46 11.29
C PRO A 100 13.86 3.26 9.85
N LEU A 101 13.67 4.35 9.14
CA LEU A 101 13.56 4.35 7.67
C LEU A 101 14.90 3.92 7.06
N THR A 102 14.89 3.46 5.81
CA THR A 102 16.04 2.83 5.17
C THR A 102 17.20 3.79 4.86
N THR A 103 16.91 5.06 4.56
CA THR A 103 17.91 6.06 4.17
C THR A 103 17.53 7.45 4.63
N GLU A 104 18.53 8.34 4.73
CA GLU A 104 18.31 9.77 4.99
C GLU A 104 17.43 10.42 3.90
N LYS A 105 17.65 10.05 2.65
CA LYS A 105 16.82 10.50 1.53
C LYS A 105 15.35 10.16 1.77
N ARG A 106 15.04 8.94 2.21
CA ARG A 106 13.66 8.52 2.52
C ARG A 106 13.08 9.32 3.68
N LEU A 107 13.86 9.57 4.73
CA LEU A 107 13.43 10.41 5.84
C LEU A 107 13.04 11.81 5.36
N ASN A 108 13.88 12.44 4.55
CA ASN A 108 13.63 13.79 4.02
C ASN A 108 12.42 13.83 3.08
N GLU A 109 12.19 12.78 2.27
CA GLU A 109 11.01 12.64 1.44
C GLU A 109 9.72 12.52 2.27
N VAL A 110 9.74 11.72 3.35
CA VAL A 110 8.63 11.58 4.27
C VAL A 110 8.32 12.90 4.97
N GLU A 111 9.33 13.60 5.49
CA GLU A 111 9.15 14.91 6.10
C GLU A 111 8.56 15.94 5.13
N THR A 112 9.09 15.98 3.92
CA THR A 112 8.58 16.88 2.87
C THR A 112 7.12 16.58 2.56
N LEU A 113 6.74 15.31 2.46
CA LEU A 113 5.36 14.91 2.18
C LEU A 113 4.43 15.25 3.35
N VAL A 114 4.88 15.08 4.59
CA VAL A 114 4.12 15.47 5.79
C VAL A 114 3.85 16.98 5.79
N GLU A 115 4.88 17.81 5.56
CA GLU A 115 4.71 19.26 5.53
C GLU A 115 3.81 19.72 4.38
N LYS A 116 3.94 19.14 3.18
CA LYS A 116 3.03 19.41 2.07
C LYS A 116 1.59 19.08 2.44
N THR A 117 1.34 17.89 3.00
CA THR A 117 0.00 17.44 3.38
C THR A 117 -0.64 18.37 4.42
N LYS A 118 0.14 18.85 5.39
CA LYS A 118 -0.30 19.86 6.37
C LYS A 118 -0.67 21.19 5.68
N ASN A 119 0.20 21.67 4.78
CA ASN A 119 -0.04 22.92 4.05
C ASN A 119 -1.23 22.85 3.09
N GLU A 120 -1.58 21.65 2.60
CA GLU A 120 -2.79 21.39 1.82
C GLU A 120 -4.07 21.39 2.67
N GLY A 121 -3.93 21.46 4.00
CA GLY A 121 -5.04 21.60 4.95
C GLY A 121 -5.39 20.34 5.74
N ALA A 122 -4.59 19.26 5.67
CA ALA A 122 -4.80 18.08 6.49
C ALA A 122 -4.50 18.36 7.98
N LYS A 123 -5.29 17.76 8.86
CA LYS A 123 -5.09 17.80 10.30
C LYS A 123 -4.27 16.61 10.77
N VAL A 124 -3.16 16.85 11.45
CA VAL A 124 -2.37 15.78 12.09
C VAL A 124 -3.05 15.36 13.39
N LEU A 125 -3.43 14.10 13.51
CA LEU A 125 -4.02 13.52 14.73
C LEU A 125 -2.95 12.99 15.68
N CYS A 126 -1.84 12.44 15.15
CA CYS A 126 -0.66 12.05 15.92
C CYS A 126 0.57 11.96 15.02
N GLY A 127 1.77 11.98 15.60
CA GLY A 127 3.04 11.91 14.87
C GLY A 127 3.41 13.21 14.16
N GLY A 128 3.89 13.09 12.91
CA GLY A 128 4.24 14.24 12.06
C GLY A 128 5.60 14.87 12.37
N LYS A 129 6.48 14.13 13.04
CA LYS A 129 7.83 14.61 13.46
C LYS A 129 8.78 13.44 13.69
N ARG A 130 10.05 13.76 13.86
CA ARG A 130 11.05 12.79 14.37
C ARG A 130 10.80 12.53 15.86
N PRO A 131 10.91 11.28 16.33
CA PRO A 131 10.74 10.97 17.75
C PRO A 131 11.88 11.54 18.58
N ALA A 132 11.58 12.01 19.79
CA ALA A 132 12.59 12.48 20.73
C ALA A 132 13.48 11.33 21.23
N GLY A 133 14.73 11.64 21.60
CA GLY A 133 15.65 10.67 22.21
C GLY A 133 16.48 9.84 21.22
N PHE A 134 16.30 10.00 19.91
CA PHE A 134 17.09 9.32 18.90
C PHE A 134 18.12 10.26 18.26
N ASN A 135 19.38 10.12 18.67
CA ASN A 135 20.50 10.93 18.11
C ASN A 135 21.11 10.32 16.84
N LYS A 136 20.77 9.09 16.51
CA LYS A 136 21.24 8.36 15.33
C LYS A 136 20.08 7.53 14.74
N GLY A 137 20.14 7.32 13.42
CA GLY A 137 19.12 6.58 12.67
C GLY A 137 18.02 7.50 12.11
N TYR A 138 17.31 6.99 11.10
CA TYR A 138 16.33 7.74 10.32
C TYR A 138 14.91 7.50 10.84
N PHE A 139 14.70 7.73 12.13
CA PHE A 139 13.42 7.47 12.80
C PHE A 139 12.38 8.55 12.49
N TYR A 140 11.15 8.12 12.28
CA TYR A 140 10.00 9.00 12.09
C TYR A 140 8.77 8.44 12.81
N GLU A 141 8.00 9.29 13.46
CA GLU A 141 6.80 8.86 14.17
C GLU A 141 5.71 8.39 13.20
N PRO A 142 4.96 7.32 13.52
CA PRO A 142 3.78 6.96 12.76
C PRO A 142 2.79 8.12 12.80
N THR A 143 2.32 8.52 11.62
CA THR A 143 1.57 9.77 11.44
C THR A 143 0.20 9.51 10.85
N ILE A 144 -0.84 9.99 11.51
CA ILE A 144 -2.22 9.90 11.06
C ILE A 144 -2.73 11.29 10.71
N PHE A 145 -3.26 11.42 9.48
CA PHE A 145 -3.90 12.64 8.99
C PHE A 145 -5.40 12.47 8.87
N ASP A 146 -6.12 13.48 9.31
CA ASP A 146 -7.56 13.67 9.05
C ASP A 146 -7.79 14.82 8.07
N GLU A 147 -9.05 14.96 7.61
CA GLU A 147 -9.47 16.01 6.67
C GLU A 147 -8.71 15.98 5.34
N VAL A 148 -8.23 14.79 4.94
CA VAL A 148 -7.52 14.60 3.68
C VAL A 148 -8.50 14.55 2.51
N LYS A 149 -8.10 15.13 1.37
CA LYS A 149 -8.89 15.16 0.12
C LYS A 149 -8.14 14.43 -1.00
N ASP A 150 -8.88 13.92 -1.99
CA ASP A 150 -8.31 13.16 -3.11
C ASP A 150 -7.27 13.93 -3.94
N ASN A 151 -7.31 15.26 -3.93
CA ASN A 151 -6.37 16.10 -4.64
C ASN A 151 -5.06 16.38 -3.87
N PHE A 152 -4.94 15.94 -2.62
CA PHE A 152 -3.73 16.15 -1.82
C PHE A 152 -2.55 15.30 -2.34
N THR A 153 -1.34 15.82 -2.19
CA THR A 153 -0.10 15.18 -2.66
C THR A 153 0.05 13.76 -2.10
N ILE A 154 -0.28 13.54 -0.82
CA ILE A 154 -0.19 12.22 -0.16
C ILE A 154 -1.12 11.16 -0.79
N ILE A 155 -2.16 11.59 -1.53
CA ILE A 155 -3.09 10.70 -2.24
C ILE A 155 -2.66 10.47 -3.70
N LYS A 156 -1.78 11.31 -4.23
CA LYS A 156 -1.26 11.21 -5.60
C LYS A 156 0.11 10.52 -5.67
N GLU A 157 0.93 10.65 -4.62
CA GLU A 157 2.27 10.10 -4.55
C GLU A 157 2.35 8.96 -3.51
N GLU A 158 3.01 7.86 -3.85
CA GLU A 158 3.25 6.75 -2.91
C GLU A 158 4.08 7.24 -1.71
N PRO A 159 3.55 7.22 -0.47
CA PRO A 159 4.26 7.79 0.67
C PRO A 159 5.48 6.97 1.11
N PHE A 160 5.48 5.65 0.86
CA PHE A 160 6.51 4.68 1.22
C PHE A 160 7.11 4.94 2.61
N GLY A 161 6.23 5.10 3.59
CA GLY A 161 6.55 5.50 4.95
C GLY A 161 5.37 5.31 5.91
N PRO A 162 5.53 5.64 7.22
CA PRO A 162 4.54 5.36 8.26
C PRO A 162 3.40 6.41 8.31
N LEU A 163 2.82 6.72 7.14
CA LEU A 163 1.81 7.78 6.97
C LEU A 163 0.44 7.18 6.67
N VAL A 164 -0.60 7.63 7.37
CA VAL A 164 -1.99 7.17 7.26
C VAL A 164 -2.91 8.36 6.98
N PRO A 165 -3.23 8.66 5.72
CA PRO A 165 -4.24 9.64 5.38
C PRO A 165 -5.64 9.02 5.46
N LEU A 166 -6.56 9.65 6.21
CA LEU A 166 -7.95 9.24 6.34
C LEU A 166 -8.84 10.04 5.40
N LEU A 167 -9.62 9.33 4.59
CA LEU A 167 -10.65 9.88 3.71
C LEU A 167 -12.00 9.26 4.07
N THR A 168 -13.10 9.96 3.81
CA THR A 168 -14.45 9.41 4.00
C THR A 168 -15.07 9.04 2.66
N PHE A 169 -16.01 8.10 2.69
CA PHE A 169 -16.91 7.79 1.58
C PHE A 169 -18.32 7.45 2.09
N LYS A 170 -19.33 7.48 1.22
CA LYS A 170 -20.73 7.23 1.56
C LYS A 170 -21.28 5.93 1.01
N ASP A 171 -20.89 5.57 -0.21
CA ASP A 171 -21.42 4.38 -0.87
C ASP A 171 -20.35 3.61 -1.65
N THR A 172 -20.73 2.43 -2.09
CA THR A 172 -19.83 1.48 -2.78
C THR A 172 -19.31 2.02 -4.11
N ASP A 173 -20.16 2.66 -4.91
CA ASP A 173 -19.73 3.12 -6.25
C ASP A 173 -18.79 4.33 -6.14
N GLU A 174 -19.04 5.22 -5.17
CA GLU A 174 -18.12 6.32 -4.85
C GLU A 174 -16.73 5.80 -4.49
N VAL A 175 -16.64 4.89 -3.52
CA VAL A 175 -15.33 4.43 -3.03
C VAL A 175 -14.58 3.64 -4.09
N VAL A 176 -15.23 2.80 -4.87
CA VAL A 176 -14.60 2.05 -5.97
C VAL A 176 -14.05 3.00 -7.03
N LYS A 177 -14.82 4.00 -7.45
CA LYS A 177 -14.37 5.00 -8.41
C LYS A 177 -13.14 5.75 -7.92
N ARG A 178 -13.17 6.25 -6.67
CA ARG A 178 -12.05 7.01 -6.07
C ARG A 178 -10.83 6.14 -5.82
N ALA A 179 -11.02 4.89 -5.38
CA ALA A 179 -9.93 3.94 -5.16
C ALA A 179 -9.23 3.56 -6.47
N ASN A 180 -9.96 3.48 -7.58
CA ASN A 180 -9.41 3.20 -8.91
C ASN A 180 -8.83 4.43 -9.62
N ASP A 181 -9.11 5.66 -9.16
CA ASP A 181 -8.54 6.91 -9.71
C ASP A 181 -7.07 7.05 -9.30
N ASN A 182 -6.25 6.13 -9.77
CA ASN A 182 -4.81 6.08 -9.54
C ASN A 182 -4.13 5.31 -10.66
N ASP A 183 -2.92 5.74 -11.03
CA ASP A 183 -2.09 5.08 -12.04
C ASP A 183 -1.45 3.77 -11.56
N LEU A 184 -1.51 3.49 -10.27
CA LEU A 184 -0.94 2.30 -9.65
C LEU A 184 -2.04 1.32 -9.21
N GLY A 185 -1.78 0.02 -9.32
CA GLY A 185 -2.74 -1.03 -8.99
C GLY A 185 -2.08 -2.33 -8.52
N LEU A 186 -1.41 -2.32 -7.35
CA LEU A 186 -0.77 -3.52 -6.80
C LEU A 186 -1.73 -4.29 -5.89
N ALA A 187 -2.11 -3.71 -4.76
CA ALA A 187 -2.95 -4.37 -3.78
C ALA A 187 -4.11 -3.47 -3.34
N SER A 188 -5.20 -4.10 -2.87
CA SER A 188 -6.33 -3.46 -2.21
C SER A 188 -6.78 -4.27 -0.99
N TYR A 189 -7.34 -3.57 0.01
CA TYR A 189 -7.83 -4.15 1.25
C TYR A 189 -9.27 -3.71 1.46
N ILE A 190 -10.16 -4.67 1.69
CA ILE A 190 -11.60 -4.45 1.83
C ILE A 190 -12.08 -5.06 3.14
N TYR A 191 -12.77 -4.29 3.95
CA TYR A 191 -13.32 -4.73 5.22
C TYR A 191 -14.82 -4.49 5.26
N THR A 192 -15.59 -5.58 5.25
CA THR A 192 -17.06 -5.62 5.31
C THR A 192 -17.53 -6.98 5.79
N ASN A 193 -18.67 -7.05 6.47
CA ASN A 193 -19.34 -8.30 6.81
C ASN A 193 -20.36 -8.74 5.74
N SER A 194 -20.59 -7.93 4.70
CA SER A 194 -21.47 -8.27 3.58
C SER A 194 -20.67 -9.01 2.51
N LEU A 195 -21.05 -10.26 2.24
CA LEU A 195 -20.47 -11.05 1.14
C LEU A 195 -20.72 -10.39 -0.24
N GLU A 196 -21.88 -9.77 -0.41
CA GLU A 196 -22.22 -9.04 -1.64
C GLU A 196 -21.28 -7.85 -1.88
N LYS A 197 -21.08 -6.99 -0.84
CA LYS A 197 -20.14 -5.87 -0.93
C LYS A 197 -18.71 -6.38 -1.17
N ALA A 198 -18.29 -7.42 -0.44
CA ALA A 198 -16.95 -8.00 -0.58
C ALA A 198 -16.69 -8.45 -2.03
N HIS A 199 -17.62 -9.20 -2.61
CA HIS A 199 -17.52 -9.68 -3.99
C HIS A 199 -17.57 -8.53 -5.01
N THR A 200 -18.58 -7.68 -4.91
CA THR A 200 -18.77 -6.56 -5.85
C THR A 200 -17.57 -5.60 -5.87
N VAL A 201 -17.03 -5.27 -4.70
CA VAL A 201 -15.88 -4.37 -4.62
C VAL A 201 -14.62 -5.04 -5.12
N SER A 202 -14.35 -6.28 -4.70
CA SER A 202 -13.13 -6.99 -5.14
C SER A 202 -13.06 -7.17 -6.66
N GLU A 203 -14.19 -7.48 -7.31
CA GLU A 203 -14.29 -7.60 -8.78
C GLU A 203 -14.05 -6.27 -9.51
N LYS A 204 -14.51 -5.15 -8.92
CA LYS A 204 -14.37 -3.82 -9.52
C LYS A 204 -13.02 -3.15 -9.24
N MET A 205 -12.22 -3.66 -8.31
CA MET A 205 -10.92 -3.08 -7.99
C MET A 205 -9.88 -3.35 -9.08
N GLU A 206 -9.25 -2.31 -9.57
CA GLU A 206 -8.18 -2.36 -10.57
C GLU A 206 -6.81 -2.57 -9.90
N THR A 207 -6.70 -3.67 -9.14
CA THR A 207 -5.47 -4.08 -8.43
C THR A 207 -5.16 -5.55 -8.71
N GLY A 208 -3.88 -5.90 -8.77
CA GLY A 208 -3.47 -7.28 -9.07
C GLY A 208 -3.73 -8.26 -7.93
N THR A 209 -3.86 -7.77 -6.70
CA THR A 209 -4.22 -8.54 -5.51
C THR A 209 -5.28 -7.81 -4.69
N CYS A 210 -6.21 -8.57 -4.11
CA CYS A 210 -7.25 -8.03 -3.25
C CYS A 210 -7.39 -8.89 -1.99
N ALA A 211 -7.32 -8.27 -0.81
CA ALA A 211 -7.59 -8.92 0.46
C ALA A 211 -8.94 -8.48 1.02
N VAL A 212 -9.74 -9.44 1.45
CA VAL A 212 -11.02 -9.20 2.12
C VAL A 212 -10.92 -9.67 3.56
N ASN A 213 -11.17 -8.78 4.52
CA ASN A 213 -11.16 -9.05 5.97
C ASN A 213 -9.84 -9.66 6.51
N THR A 214 -8.72 -9.38 5.83
CA THR A 214 -7.38 -9.84 6.24
C THR A 214 -6.33 -8.81 5.85
N PRO A 215 -5.24 -8.65 6.61
CA PRO A 215 -4.12 -7.80 6.24
C PRO A 215 -3.13 -8.50 5.28
N ALA A 216 -3.33 -9.79 4.98
CA ALA A 216 -2.42 -10.59 4.17
C ALA A 216 -2.88 -10.64 2.70
N VAL A 217 -2.00 -10.28 1.76
CA VAL A 217 -2.27 -10.27 0.31
C VAL A 217 -1.25 -11.05 -0.51
N ALA A 218 -0.17 -11.54 0.10
CA ALA A 218 0.91 -12.22 -0.60
C ALA A 218 1.20 -13.58 0.02
N PHE A 219 1.09 -14.62 -0.79
CA PHE A 219 1.39 -16.01 -0.43
C PHE A 219 2.16 -16.65 -1.57
N ALA A 220 3.05 -17.61 -1.26
CA ALA A 220 3.90 -18.27 -2.25
C ALA A 220 3.10 -19.07 -3.30
N GLU A 221 1.93 -19.56 -2.92
CA GLU A 221 1.07 -20.44 -3.72
C GLU A 221 0.21 -19.70 -4.74
N VAL A 222 0.07 -18.37 -4.62
CA VAL A 222 -0.79 -17.57 -5.49
C VAL A 222 0.00 -16.57 -6.32
N PRO A 223 -0.48 -16.22 -7.53
CA PRO A 223 0.20 -15.23 -8.36
C PRO A 223 0.12 -13.84 -7.70
N PHE A 224 1.27 -13.22 -7.52
CA PHE A 224 1.42 -11.87 -7.01
C PHE A 224 1.92 -10.93 -8.11
N GLY A 225 1.34 -9.74 -8.22
CA GLY A 225 1.76 -8.71 -9.17
C GLY A 225 0.70 -7.65 -9.37
N GLY A 226 1.06 -6.59 -10.06
CA GLY A 226 0.22 -5.41 -10.24
C GLY A 226 -0.43 -5.27 -11.60
N MET A 227 -1.20 -4.21 -11.71
CA MET A 227 -1.82 -3.68 -12.92
C MET A 227 -1.36 -2.24 -13.14
N LYS A 228 -1.71 -1.65 -14.29
CA LYS A 228 -1.41 -0.25 -14.62
C LYS A 228 0.11 0.02 -14.57
N GLN A 229 0.54 1.15 -14.01
CA GLN A 229 1.95 1.51 -13.90
C GLN A 229 2.70 0.81 -12.74
N THR A 230 2.04 -0.07 -12.00
CA THR A 230 2.69 -1.00 -11.06
C THR A 230 3.50 -2.07 -11.79
N GLY A 231 3.21 -2.30 -13.07
CA GLY A 231 3.98 -3.21 -13.90
C GLY A 231 3.16 -4.38 -14.44
N TYR A 232 3.85 -5.44 -14.83
CA TYR A 232 3.25 -6.63 -15.41
C TYR A 232 4.13 -7.86 -15.18
N GLY A 233 3.60 -9.05 -15.48
CA GLY A 233 4.13 -10.32 -15.02
C GLY A 233 3.55 -10.70 -13.66
N ARG A 234 3.94 -11.86 -13.18
CA ARG A 234 3.52 -12.33 -11.84
C ARG A 234 4.67 -13.05 -11.16
N GLU A 235 4.77 -12.89 -9.84
CA GLU A 235 5.62 -13.68 -8.96
C GLU A 235 4.75 -14.69 -8.20
N GLY A 236 5.34 -15.78 -7.71
CA GLY A 236 4.61 -16.82 -6.99
C GLY A 236 3.62 -17.61 -7.83
N GLY A 237 3.07 -18.66 -7.23
CA GLY A 237 2.13 -19.56 -7.89
C GLY A 237 2.69 -20.27 -9.13
N SER A 238 1.85 -21.06 -9.78
CA SER A 238 2.22 -21.80 -11.00
C SER A 238 2.39 -20.91 -12.25
N MET A 239 1.92 -19.66 -12.20
CA MET A 239 1.98 -18.76 -13.35
C MET A 239 3.35 -18.09 -13.51
N ALA A 240 4.06 -17.84 -12.41
CA ALA A 240 5.32 -17.10 -12.43
C ALA A 240 6.40 -17.76 -13.31
N ILE A 241 6.48 -19.08 -13.27
CA ILE A 241 7.49 -19.83 -14.05
C ILE A 241 7.38 -19.58 -15.56
N LYS A 242 6.19 -19.25 -16.07
CA LYS A 242 5.95 -19.02 -17.49
C LYS A 242 6.73 -17.80 -18.03
N ASP A 243 6.98 -16.81 -17.20
CA ASP A 243 7.74 -15.61 -17.56
C ASP A 243 9.23 -15.92 -17.79
N TYR A 244 9.72 -17.04 -17.24
CA TYR A 244 11.12 -17.51 -17.31
C TYR A 244 11.33 -18.63 -18.34
N LEU A 245 10.27 -19.05 -19.07
CA LEU A 245 10.34 -20.14 -20.05
C LEU A 245 10.21 -19.62 -21.47
N ASN A 246 10.91 -20.31 -22.40
CA ASN A 246 10.69 -20.17 -23.83
C ASN A 246 9.88 -21.35 -24.36
N ILE A 247 8.79 -21.05 -25.05
CA ILE A 247 7.93 -22.06 -25.67
C ILE A 247 8.48 -22.39 -27.04
N LYS A 248 8.76 -23.68 -27.30
CA LYS A 248 9.19 -24.18 -28.60
C LYS A 248 8.21 -25.23 -29.10
N TYR A 249 7.73 -25.08 -30.30
CA TYR A 249 6.98 -26.10 -31.02
C TYR A 249 7.91 -26.83 -32.01
N THR A 250 7.85 -28.15 -32.05
CA THR A 250 8.58 -28.97 -33.03
C THR A 250 7.61 -29.92 -33.70
N HIS A 251 7.59 -29.91 -35.03
CA HIS A 251 6.81 -30.84 -35.84
C HIS A 251 7.75 -31.82 -36.54
N PHE A 252 7.46 -33.10 -36.45
CA PHE A 252 8.18 -34.16 -37.17
C PHE A 252 7.26 -34.70 -38.29
N GLY A 253 7.65 -34.54 -39.54
CA GLY A 253 7.07 -35.25 -40.66
C GLY A 253 7.65 -36.66 -40.72
N ILE A 254 6.84 -37.68 -40.63
CA ILE A 254 7.27 -39.08 -40.82
C ILE A 254 6.90 -39.47 -42.25
N ASN A 255 7.89 -39.85 -43.07
CA ASN A 255 7.70 -40.41 -44.42
C ASN A 255 7.49 -41.92 -44.35
#